data_fa7df514997a85386169eb02b975c406
#
_entry.id   fa7df514997a85386169eb02b975c406
#
_cell.length_a   1.000
_cell.length_b   1.000
_cell.length_c   1.000
_cell.angle_alpha   90.00
_cell.angle_beta   90.00
_cell.angle_gamma   90.00
#
_symmetry.space_group_name_H-M   'P 1'
#
loop_
_entity.id
_entity.type
_entity.pdbx_description
1 polymer ?
#
loop_
_entity_poly.entity_id
_entity_poly.type
_entity_poly.pdbx_seq_one_letter_code
_entity_poly.pdbx_strand_id
1 'polypeptide(L)'
;MEHTIVYKDAGAYSCFPDIVLRHSGELLVSFRRAGGFSLEALRRGKYDHVDKGARIALARSADGGRSWHLDRIFEPFDPECGEQDPSIAEVGGTLMIDFFRWRVVPAEEKGRLRYPARQQYDGSWSDVEGPLLIRSYNGGATWEKEPVAVDSAPLARAGVSDAVLPLPDGSYLMGIYGADPGSSVCRAYTVRSLDGGDSWGEPSLIGQDPEGKLSFEEPALARTADGSLLAMLRCGEPGKYEYLYQARSFDKGRTWVELAATPMWGHPAHLLLLHDGRLLCSYGYRRPPYGVRACVSEDHGATWNIEQEVILRDDGESRDLGYPSSAQLGDGTLITVYYIHGPDGIRHIAATRWHIS
;
A
#
# COMPACT_ATOMS: atom_id res chain seq x y z
N MET A 1 2.77 12.78 20.81
CA MET A 1 1.98 12.09 19.76
C MET A 1 0.51 12.32 20.03
N GLU A 2 -0.27 12.59 18.97
CA GLU A 2 -1.71 12.81 19.03
C GLU A 2 -2.37 11.85 18.03
N HIS A 3 -3.39 11.09 18.47
CA HIS A 3 -4.08 10.10 17.64
C HIS A 3 -5.47 10.62 17.29
N THR A 4 -5.84 10.49 16.01
CA THR A 4 -7.17 10.85 15.50
C THR A 4 -7.76 9.72 14.69
N ILE A 5 -9.08 9.67 14.58
CA ILE A 5 -9.79 8.75 13.70
C ILE A 5 -10.01 9.45 12.36
N VAL A 6 -9.49 8.85 11.28
CA VAL A 6 -9.73 9.32 9.91
C VAL A 6 -11.09 8.85 9.42
N TYR A 7 -11.40 7.57 9.61
CA TYR A 7 -12.68 6.99 9.24
C TYR A 7 -12.98 5.74 10.08
N LYS A 8 -14.18 5.67 10.67
CA LYS A 8 -14.66 4.51 11.44
C LYS A 8 -16.14 4.28 11.17
N ASP A 9 -16.49 3.05 10.78
CA ASP A 9 -17.86 2.63 10.48
C ASP A 9 -18.05 1.17 10.91
N ALA A 10 -19.01 0.92 11.82
CA ALA A 10 -19.31 -0.44 12.29
C ALA A 10 -19.89 -1.34 11.18
N GLY A 11 -20.41 -0.77 10.11
CA GLY A 11 -20.93 -1.47 8.94
C GLY A 11 -19.87 -1.71 7.85
N ALA A 12 -18.58 -1.42 8.14
CA ALA A 12 -17.50 -1.57 7.17
C ALA A 12 -16.23 -2.15 7.79
N TYR A 13 -15.49 -2.86 6.96
CA TYR A 13 -14.11 -3.25 7.20
C TYR A 13 -13.22 -2.26 6.44
N SER A 14 -12.59 -1.31 7.14
CA SER A 14 -11.77 -0.27 6.53
C SER A 14 -10.29 -0.55 6.79
N CYS A 15 -9.48 -0.60 5.70
CA CYS A 15 -8.07 -0.98 5.78
C CYS A 15 -7.28 -0.41 4.61
N PHE A 16 -5.95 -0.61 4.65
CA PHE A 16 -5.00 -0.27 3.59
C PHE A 16 -5.06 1.21 3.20
N PRO A 17 -4.83 2.13 4.18
CA PRO A 17 -4.78 3.55 3.87
C PRO A 17 -3.46 3.95 3.24
N ASP A 18 -3.52 4.98 2.40
CA ASP A 18 -2.38 5.72 1.93
C ASP A 18 -2.66 7.23 1.99
N ILE A 19 -1.63 8.06 2.24
CA ILE A 19 -1.78 9.50 2.45
C ILE A 19 -0.90 10.32 1.52
N VAL A 20 -1.46 11.41 0.97
CA VAL A 20 -0.71 12.42 0.25
C VAL A 20 -0.95 13.82 0.85
N LEU A 21 0.14 14.59 1.02
CA LEU A 21 0.08 16.01 1.26
C LEU A 21 0.09 16.72 -0.09
N ARG A 22 -1.00 17.43 -0.40
CA ARG A 22 -1.17 18.17 -1.65
C ARG A 22 -0.39 19.50 -1.63
N HIS A 23 -0.10 20.02 -2.80
CA HIS A 23 0.47 21.36 -2.97
C HIS A 23 -0.40 22.46 -2.34
N SER A 24 -1.71 22.24 -2.21
CA SER A 24 -2.64 23.14 -1.52
C SER A 24 -2.48 23.16 0.00
N GLY A 25 -1.71 22.23 0.57
CA GLY A 25 -1.60 21.99 2.02
C GLY A 25 -2.68 21.07 2.59
N GLU A 26 -3.62 20.60 1.76
CA GLU A 26 -4.64 19.66 2.15
C GLU A 26 -4.05 18.24 2.19
N LEU A 27 -4.46 17.42 3.16
CA LEU A 27 -4.16 16.00 3.22
C LEU A 27 -5.32 15.20 2.63
N LEU A 28 -4.99 14.22 1.77
CA LEU A 28 -5.92 13.22 1.29
C LEU A 28 -5.47 11.84 1.76
N VAL A 29 -6.44 11.00 2.14
CA VAL A 29 -6.23 9.59 2.48
C VAL A 29 -7.13 8.76 1.60
N SER A 30 -6.54 7.88 0.77
CA SER A 30 -7.24 6.78 0.12
C SER A 30 -7.26 5.57 1.02
N PHE A 31 -8.31 4.77 0.98
CA PHE A 31 -8.38 3.53 1.73
C PHE A 31 -9.42 2.58 1.13
N ARG A 32 -9.27 1.30 1.43
CA ARG A 32 -10.27 0.28 1.10
C ARG A 32 -11.38 0.28 2.14
N ARG A 33 -12.63 0.34 1.67
CA ARG A 33 -13.84 0.15 2.49
C ARG A 33 -14.60 -1.06 1.95
N ALA A 34 -14.61 -2.15 2.70
CA ALA A 34 -15.35 -3.35 2.37
C ALA A 34 -16.59 -3.50 3.25
N GLY A 35 -17.55 -4.26 2.79
CA GLY A 35 -18.85 -4.43 3.46
C GLY A 35 -19.10 -5.84 3.98
N GLY A 36 -20.27 -6.37 3.64
CA GLY A 36 -20.88 -7.53 4.24
C GLY A 36 -20.06 -8.81 4.24
N PHE A 37 -19.35 -9.12 3.12
CA PHE A 37 -18.58 -10.36 3.01
C PHE A 37 -17.37 -10.37 3.98
N SER A 38 -16.57 -9.31 3.99
CA SER A 38 -15.43 -9.19 4.91
C SER A 38 -15.87 -9.16 6.38
N LEU A 39 -16.97 -8.50 6.70
CA LEU A 39 -17.53 -8.48 8.06
C LEU A 39 -18.05 -9.87 8.49
N GLU A 40 -18.67 -10.62 7.57
CA GLU A 40 -19.11 -11.97 7.88
C GLU A 40 -17.92 -12.93 8.06
N ALA A 41 -16.85 -12.77 7.27
CA ALA A 41 -15.61 -13.50 7.48
C ALA A 41 -15.03 -13.26 8.87
N LEU A 42 -15.02 -12.01 9.35
CA LEU A 42 -14.58 -11.67 10.71
C LEU A 42 -15.44 -12.33 11.79
N ARG A 43 -16.77 -12.34 11.66
CA ARG A 43 -17.67 -13.03 12.60
C ARG A 43 -17.38 -14.52 12.68
N ARG A 44 -16.82 -15.10 11.62
CA ARG A 44 -16.37 -16.50 11.56
C ARG A 44 -14.92 -16.70 12.01
N GLY A 45 -14.28 -15.66 12.56
CA GLY A 45 -12.89 -15.71 12.99
C GLY A 45 -11.88 -15.81 11.83
N LYS A 46 -12.26 -15.34 10.62
CA LYS A 46 -11.42 -15.34 9.44
C LYS A 46 -11.07 -13.90 9.05
N TYR A 47 -9.82 -13.70 8.70
CA TYR A 47 -9.36 -12.44 8.08
C TYR A 47 -9.37 -12.65 6.56
N ASP A 48 -10.38 -12.09 5.88
CA ASP A 48 -10.53 -12.22 4.45
C ASP A 48 -10.66 -10.83 3.80
N HIS A 49 -9.67 -10.48 2.98
CA HIS A 49 -9.63 -9.20 2.28
C HIS A 49 -10.19 -9.29 0.85
N VAL A 50 -10.62 -10.47 0.41
CA VAL A 50 -11.25 -10.65 -0.90
C VAL A 50 -12.74 -10.43 -0.77
N ASP A 51 -13.21 -9.29 -1.23
CA ASP A 51 -14.64 -8.89 -1.13
C ASP A 51 -15.02 -8.09 -2.37
N LYS A 52 -15.92 -8.62 -3.20
CA LYS A 52 -16.42 -7.90 -4.38
C LYS A 52 -17.18 -6.61 -4.04
N GLY A 53 -17.61 -6.45 -2.78
CA GLY A 53 -18.20 -5.24 -2.25
C GLY A 53 -17.20 -4.20 -1.76
N ALA A 54 -15.89 -4.47 -1.84
CA ALA A 54 -14.87 -3.51 -1.48
C ALA A 54 -14.81 -2.34 -2.45
N ARG A 55 -14.62 -1.13 -1.93
CA ARG A 55 -14.58 0.14 -2.69
C ARG A 55 -13.43 0.99 -2.22
N ILE A 56 -12.91 1.79 -3.13
CA ILE A 56 -12.01 2.89 -2.79
C ILE A 56 -12.82 3.96 -2.08
N ALA A 57 -12.29 4.48 -0.99
CA ALA A 57 -12.82 5.64 -0.28
C ALA A 57 -11.74 6.71 -0.10
N LEU A 58 -12.15 7.98 -0.05
CA LEU A 58 -11.29 9.12 0.21
C LEU A 58 -11.75 9.87 1.44
N ALA A 59 -10.80 10.27 2.28
CA ALA A 59 -11.00 11.22 3.37
C ALA A 59 -10.06 12.41 3.21
N ARG A 60 -10.48 13.59 3.72
CA ARG A 60 -9.75 14.84 3.61
C ARG A 60 -9.53 15.49 4.97
N SER A 61 -8.42 16.22 5.09
CA SER A 61 -8.15 17.13 6.20
C SER A 61 -7.56 18.43 5.68
N ALA A 62 -8.14 19.56 6.07
CA ALA A 62 -7.66 20.90 5.76
C ALA A 62 -6.92 21.57 6.92
N ASP A 63 -6.78 20.89 8.06
CA ASP A 63 -6.23 21.42 9.32
C ASP A 63 -4.96 20.67 9.78
N GLY A 64 -4.27 20.05 8.83
CA GLY A 64 -3.04 19.30 9.06
C GLY A 64 -3.28 18.00 9.85
N GLY A 65 -4.38 17.29 9.59
CA GLY A 65 -4.70 15.99 10.17
C GLY A 65 -5.28 16.02 11.58
N ARG A 66 -5.77 17.18 12.05
CA ARG A 66 -6.46 17.28 13.35
C ARG A 66 -7.90 16.84 13.28
N SER A 67 -8.56 17.11 12.15
CA SER A 67 -9.90 16.61 11.85
C SER A 67 -9.99 16.08 10.44
N TRP A 68 -10.90 15.14 10.21
CA TRP A 68 -11.07 14.42 8.96
C TRP A 68 -12.54 14.31 8.58
N HIS A 69 -12.83 14.35 7.30
CA HIS A 69 -14.16 14.09 6.77
C HIS A 69 -14.08 13.12 5.59
N LEU A 70 -15.06 12.25 5.49
CA LEU A 70 -15.24 11.38 4.32
C LEU A 70 -15.60 12.26 3.13
N ASP A 71 -14.79 12.23 2.08
CA ASP A 71 -15.03 12.98 0.84
C ASP A 71 -15.87 12.17 -0.14
N ARG A 72 -15.48 10.91 -0.34
CA ARG A 72 -16.07 10.06 -1.37
C ARG A 72 -15.92 8.57 -1.06
N ILE A 73 -16.91 7.80 -1.52
CA ILE A 73 -16.79 6.37 -1.78
C ILE A 73 -17.04 6.21 -3.28
N PHE A 74 -16.11 5.58 -3.98
CA PHE A 74 -16.24 5.36 -5.41
C PHE A 74 -17.33 4.33 -5.72
N GLU A 75 -18.03 4.53 -6.82
CA GLU A 75 -18.83 3.47 -7.42
C GLU A 75 -17.92 2.38 -7.99
N PRO A 76 -18.37 1.13 -8.07
CA PRO A 76 -17.55 0.04 -8.60
C PRO A 76 -17.20 0.30 -10.07
N PHE A 77 -15.91 0.16 -10.41
CA PHE A 77 -15.48 0.17 -11.81
C PHE A 77 -15.92 -1.09 -12.57
N ASP A 78 -16.11 -2.19 -11.85
CA ASP A 78 -16.67 -3.44 -12.34
C ASP A 78 -17.51 -4.09 -11.21
N PRO A 79 -18.79 -4.39 -11.43
CA PRO A 79 -19.68 -4.93 -10.40
C PRO A 79 -19.33 -6.35 -9.93
N GLU A 80 -18.49 -7.08 -10.68
CA GLU A 80 -17.99 -8.40 -10.26
C GLU A 80 -16.67 -8.34 -9.50
N CYS A 81 -16.13 -7.11 -9.32
CA CYS A 81 -14.84 -6.90 -8.67
C CYS A 81 -14.96 -6.05 -7.40
N GLY A 82 -14.01 -6.27 -6.48
CA GLY A 82 -13.78 -5.39 -5.34
C GLY A 82 -12.37 -4.81 -5.39
N GLU A 83 -12.29 -3.49 -5.22
CA GLU A 83 -11.03 -2.75 -5.26
C GLU A 83 -10.18 -3.04 -4.00
N GLN A 84 -8.86 -3.08 -4.19
CA GLN A 84 -7.89 -3.48 -3.19
C GLN A 84 -6.68 -2.55 -3.19
N ASP A 85 -6.14 -2.25 -1.99
CA ASP A 85 -4.91 -1.51 -1.72
C ASP A 85 -4.78 -0.20 -2.53
N PRO A 86 -5.73 0.75 -2.40
CA PRO A 86 -5.67 2.00 -3.16
C PRO A 86 -4.61 2.93 -2.58
N SER A 87 -3.60 3.26 -3.37
CA SER A 87 -2.54 4.21 -3.00
C SER A 87 -2.65 5.50 -3.79
N ILE A 88 -2.33 6.65 -3.17
CA ILE A 88 -2.61 7.98 -3.73
C ILE A 88 -1.36 8.85 -3.84
N ALA A 89 -1.13 9.43 -5.02
CA ALA A 89 -0.11 10.45 -5.27
C ALA A 89 -0.69 11.73 -5.87
N GLU A 90 -0.01 12.87 -5.68
CA GLU A 90 -0.22 14.09 -6.46
C GLU A 90 1.03 14.38 -7.28
N VAL A 91 0.92 14.33 -8.60
CA VAL A 91 2.03 14.56 -9.52
C VAL A 91 1.67 15.68 -10.51
N GLY A 92 2.37 16.80 -10.45
CA GLY A 92 2.12 17.93 -11.33
C GLY A 92 0.69 18.49 -11.24
N GLY A 93 0.04 18.40 -10.07
CA GLY A 93 -1.35 18.81 -9.85
C GLY A 93 -2.40 17.77 -10.23
N THR A 94 -1.99 16.64 -10.82
CA THR A 94 -2.85 15.48 -11.09
C THR A 94 -2.84 14.54 -9.88
N LEU A 95 -4.02 14.21 -9.37
CA LEU A 95 -4.14 13.14 -8.39
C LEU A 95 -4.22 11.80 -9.13
N MET A 96 -3.51 10.82 -8.62
CA MET A 96 -3.46 9.45 -9.16
C MET A 96 -3.78 8.48 -8.03
N ILE A 97 -4.63 7.50 -8.30
CA ILE A 97 -4.86 6.37 -7.40
C ILE A 97 -4.55 5.11 -8.18
N ASP A 98 -3.56 4.38 -7.74
CA ASP A 98 -3.28 3.03 -8.21
C ASP A 98 -3.87 2.00 -7.25
N PHE A 99 -4.29 0.89 -7.80
CA PHE A 99 -4.95 -0.19 -7.06
C PHE A 99 -4.94 -1.48 -7.88
N PHE A 100 -5.32 -2.58 -7.27
CA PHE A 100 -5.74 -3.78 -7.99
C PHE A 100 -7.14 -4.19 -7.54
N ARG A 101 -7.70 -5.24 -8.14
CA ARG A 101 -9.02 -5.72 -7.76
C ARG A 101 -9.10 -7.24 -7.74
N TRP A 102 -10.04 -7.72 -6.96
CA TRP A 102 -10.40 -9.12 -6.91
C TRP A 102 -11.69 -9.32 -7.69
N ARG A 103 -11.62 -10.07 -8.81
CA ARG A 103 -12.82 -10.62 -9.46
C ARG A 103 -13.31 -11.82 -8.65
N VAL A 104 -14.58 -11.84 -8.31
CA VAL A 104 -15.19 -12.90 -7.51
C VAL A 104 -16.38 -13.47 -8.26
N VAL A 105 -16.36 -14.77 -8.53
CA VAL A 105 -17.41 -15.48 -9.26
C VAL A 105 -17.94 -16.67 -8.46
N PRO A 106 -19.22 -17.09 -8.68
CA PRO A 106 -19.75 -18.33 -8.11
C PRO A 106 -18.92 -19.55 -8.52
N ALA A 107 -18.99 -20.62 -7.73
CA ALA A 107 -18.19 -21.85 -7.96
C ALA A 107 -18.39 -22.45 -9.36
N GLU A 108 -19.63 -22.43 -9.87
CA GLU A 108 -20.02 -22.91 -11.20
C GLU A 108 -19.42 -22.07 -12.33
N GLU A 109 -19.04 -20.84 -12.06
CA GLU A 109 -18.45 -19.91 -13.03
C GLU A 109 -16.91 -19.84 -12.93
N LYS A 110 -16.27 -20.69 -12.13
CA LYS A 110 -14.81 -20.72 -11.95
C LYS A 110 -14.04 -20.69 -13.28
N GLY A 111 -14.58 -21.33 -14.33
CA GLY A 111 -13.96 -21.35 -15.66
C GLY A 111 -13.86 -20.00 -16.37
N ARG A 112 -14.53 -18.94 -15.86
CA ARG A 112 -14.38 -17.56 -16.37
C ARG A 112 -13.11 -16.87 -15.88
N LEU A 113 -12.51 -17.36 -14.77
CA LEU A 113 -11.29 -16.81 -14.22
C LEU A 113 -10.08 -17.30 -15.02
N ARG A 114 -9.18 -16.38 -15.36
CA ARG A 114 -7.96 -16.70 -16.09
C ARG A 114 -7.02 -17.56 -15.26
N TYR A 115 -6.87 -17.20 -13.97
CA TYR A 115 -6.01 -17.89 -13.01
C TYR A 115 -6.73 -18.00 -11.66
N PRO A 116 -7.68 -18.94 -11.46
CA PRO A 116 -8.39 -19.07 -10.20
C PRO A 116 -7.41 -19.20 -9.03
N ALA A 117 -7.31 -18.13 -8.23
CA ALA A 117 -6.31 -18.02 -7.19
C ALA A 117 -6.76 -18.64 -5.88
N ARG A 118 -8.03 -18.40 -5.52
CA ARG A 118 -8.50 -18.71 -4.17
C ARG A 118 -9.97 -19.08 -4.16
N GLN A 119 -10.31 -20.13 -3.41
CA GLN A 119 -11.68 -20.43 -3.05
C GLN A 119 -12.03 -19.71 -1.74
N GLN A 120 -13.16 -19.00 -1.72
CA GLN A 120 -13.65 -18.29 -0.56
C GLN A 120 -14.41 -19.24 0.39
N TYR A 121 -14.74 -18.74 1.59
CA TYR A 121 -15.45 -19.53 2.58
C TYR A 121 -16.90 -19.88 2.19
N ASP A 122 -17.50 -19.11 1.28
CA ASP A 122 -18.85 -19.35 0.74
C ASP A 122 -18.84 -20.25 -0.53
N GLY A 123 -17.66 -20.72 -0.94
CA GLY A 123 -17.47 -21.56 -2.11
C GLY A 123 -17.19 -20.79 -3.40
N SER A 124 -17.36 -19.48 -3.44
CA SER A 124 -16.98 -18.66 -4.59
C SER A 124 -15.48 -18.73 -4.89
N TRP A 125 -15.08 -18.36 -6.10
CA TRP A 125 -13.68 -18.31 -6.54
C TRP A 125 -13.27 -16.90 -6.91
N SER A 126 -12.01 -16.58 -6.68
CA SER A 126 -11.46 -15.28 -7.01
C SER A 126 -10.17 -15.36 -7.82
N ASP A 127 -9.92 -14.28 -8.55
CA ASP A 127 -8.68 -14.01 -9.28
C ASP A 127 -8.28 -12.55 -9.11
N VAL A 128 -6.98 -12.27 -9.23
CA VAL A 128 -6.43 -10.90 -9.18
C VAL A 128 -6.48 -10.28 -10.56
N GLU A 129 -6.97 -9.06 -10.64
CA GLU A 129 -6.92 -8.21 -11.83
C GLU A 129 -6.24 -6.88 -11.49
N GLY A 130 -5.25 -6.52 -12.25
CA GLY A 130 -4.49 -5.27 -12.08
C GLY A 130 -3.00 -5.51 -12.21
N PRO A 131 -2.18 -4.47 -11.95
CA PRO A 131 -2.54 -3.17 -11.38
C PRO A 131 -3.38 -2.28 -12.31
N LEU A 132 -4.05 -1.31 -11.72
CA LEU A 132 -4.94 -0.35 -12.37
C LEU A 132 -4.63 1.06 -11.86
N LEU A 133 -4.90 2.09 -12.66
CA LEU A 133 -4.68 3.50 -12.31
C LEU A 133 -5.90 4.34 -12.70
N ILE A 134 -6.34 5.25 -11.83
CA ILE A 134 -7.31 6.32 -12.15
C ILE A 134 -6.72 7.67 -11.79
N ARG A 135 -7.14 8.71 -12.54
CA ARG A 135 -6.62 10.07 -12.36
C ARG A 135 -7.74 11.09 -12.20
N SER A 136 -7.37 12.18 -11.49
CA SER A 136 -8.18 13.39 -11.41
C SER A 136 -7.32 14.59 -11.75
N TYR A 137 -7.76 15.41 -12.68
CA TYR A 137 -7.08 16.61 -13.17
C TYR A 137 -7.60 17.90 -12.51
N ASN A 138 -8.51 17.81 -11.56
CA ASN A 138 -9.19 18.94 -10.92
C ASN A 138 -9.29 18.79 -9.39
N GLY A 139 -8.23 18.22 -8.78
CA GLY A 139 -8.10 18.11 -7.33
C GLY A 139 -9.07 17.13 -6.67
N GLY A 140 -9.52 16.11 -7.41
CA GLY A 140 -10.43 15.08 -6.92
C GLY A 140 -11.92 15.40 -7.10
N ALA A 141 -12.27 16.55 -7.72
CA ALA A 141 -13.66 16.89 -7.98
C ALA A 141 -14.32 15.88 -8.94
N THR A 142 -13.59 15.48 -9.99
CA THR A 142 -13.98 14.38 -10.90
C THR A 142 -12.79 13.46 -11.14
N TRP A 143 -13.09 12.20 -11.44
CA TRP A 143 -12.13 11.14 -11.70
C TRP A 143 -12.43 10.46 -13.03
N GLU A 144 -11.42 9.86 -13.64
CA GLU A 144 -11.61 8.99 -14.81
C GLU A 144 -12.64 7.90 -14.49
N LYS A 145 -13.48 7.59 -15.48
CA LYS A 145 -14.53 6.57 -15.33
C LYS A 145 -14.00 5.16 -15.52
N GLU A 146 -13.00 4.99 -16.39
CA GLU A 146 -12.39 3.72 -16.72
C GLU A 146 -10.94 3.74 -16.25
N PRO A 147 -10.52 2.76 -15.44
CA PRO A 147 -9.13 2.64 -15.02
C PRO A 147 -8.22 2.29 -16.20
N VAL A 148 -7.03 2.87 -16.20
CA VAL A 148 -5.92 2.47 -17.07
C VAL A 148 -5.34 1.16 -16.55
N ALA A 149 -5.29 0.13 -17.39
CA ALA A 149 -4.63 -1.12 -17.05
C ALA A 149 -3.10 -0.97 -17.17
N VAL A 150 -2.39 -1.40 -16.14
CA VAL A 150 -0.92 -1.39 -16.10
C VAL A 150 -0.41 -2.73 -16.62
N ASP A 151 0.49 -2.71 -17.62
CA ASP A 151 1.14 -3.94 -18.05
C ASP A 151 2.07 -4.46 -16.94
N SER A 152 1.73 -5.61 -16.40
CA SER A 152 2.44 -6.25 -15.30
C SER A 152 3.36 -7.39 -15.73
N ALA A 153 3.57 -7.58 -17.03
CA ALA A 153 4.50 -8.61 -17.49
C ALA A 153 5.90 -8.43 -16.83
N PRO A 154 6.60 -9.50 -16.42
CA PRO A 154 6.30 -10.92 -16.69
C PRO A 154 5.35 -11.57 -15.68
N LEU A 155 4.76 -10.85 -14.73
CA LEU A 155 3.83 -11.41 -13.76
C LEU A 155 2.48 -11.71 -14.40
N ALA A 156 1.96 -12.90 -14.21
CA ALA A 156 0.64 -13.27 -14.74
C ALA A 156 -0.51 -12.67 -13.90
N ARG A 157 -0.26 -12.40 -12.62
CA ARG A 157 -1.14 -11.75 -11.66
C ARG A 157 -0.30 -10.81 -10.83
N ALA A 158 -0.67 -9.55 -10.77
CA ALA A 158 0.07 -8.59 -9.98
C ALA A 158 -0.85 -7.75 -9.10
N GLY A 159 -0.36 -7.47 -7.89
CA GLY A 159 -0.88 -6.46 -6.99
C GLY A 159 0.04 -5.25 -6.93
N VAL A 160 -0.46 -4.20 -6.32
CA VAL A 160 0.22 -2.95 -6.00
C VAL A 160 -0.19 -2.55 -4.59
N SER A 161 0.66 -1.82 -3.86
CA SER A 161 0.34 -1.40 -2.49
C SER A 161 1.10 -0.15 -2.04
N ASP A 162 1.70 0.58 -2.98
CA ASP A 162 2.39 1.86 -2.73
C ASP A 162 2.16 2.78 -3.93
N ALA A 163 2.12 4.08 -3.67
CA ALA A 163 1.77 5.08 -4.67
C ALA A 163 2.81 5.20 -5.79
N VAL A 164 2.35 5.65 -6.95
CA VAL A 164 3.21 6.01 -8.08
C VAL A 164 4.31 6.97 -7.64
N LEU A 165 5.58 6.61 -7.90
CA LEU A 165 6.76 7.43 -7.62
C LEU A 165 7.16 8.25 -8.85
N PRO A 166 7.00 9.59 -8.85
CA PRO A 166 7.49 10.43 -9.93
C PRO A 166 9.01 10.58 -9.88
N LEU A 167 9.66 10.55 -11.04
CA LEU A 167 11.10 10.73 -11.17
C LEU A 167 11.44 12.10 -11.79
N PRO A 168 12.66 12.64 -11.54
CA PRO A 168 13.08 13.95 -12.05
C PRO A 168 13.15 14.08 -13.56
N ASP A 169 13.21 12.96 -14.30
CA ASP A 169 13.19 12.94 -15.76
C ASP A 169 11.78 12.94 -16.37
N GLY A 170 10.75 13.05 -15.51
CA GLY A 170 9.34 13.06 -15.91
C GLY A 170 8.73 11.66 -16.06
N SER A 171 9.51 10.59 -15.90
CA SER A 171 8.97 9.23 -15.87
C SER A 171 8.36 8.90 -14.50
N TYR A 172 7.49 7.91 -14.46
CA TYR A 172 6.89 7.39 -13.23
C TYR A 172 7.29 5.93 -13.01
N LEU A 173 7.45 5.54 -11.76
CA LEU A 173 7.61 4.14 -11.35
C LEU A 173 6.42 3.69 -10.53
N MET A 174 6.03 2.43 -10.68
CA MET A 174 5.08 1.73 -9.84
C MET A 174 5.71 0.42 -9.38
N GLY A 175 5.69 0.17 -8.07
CA GLY A 175 6.08 -1.10 -7.48
C GLY A 175 4.97 -2.12 -7.65
N ILE A 176 5.26 -3.29 -8.22
CA ILE A 176 4.30 -4.36 -8.40
C ILE A 176 4.85 -5.67 -7.84
N TYR A 177 3.98 -6.56 -7.42
CA TYR A 177 4.36 -7.88 -6.92
C TYR A 177 3.34 -8.94 -7.31
N GLY A 178 3.80 -10.18 -7.39
CA GLY A 178 2.90 -11.28 -7.71
C GLY A 178 3.61 -12.60 -7.91
N ALA A 179 2.81 -13.66 -8.02
CA ALA A 179 3.29 -15.02 -8.25
C ALA A 179 2.90 -15.51 -9.64
N ASP A 180 3.71 -16.43 -10.17
CA ASP A 180 3.36 -17.16 -11.39
C ASP A 180 2.19 -18.12 -11.14
N PRO A 181 1.44 -18.51 -12.19
CA PRO A 181 0.38 -19.49 -12.06
C PRO A 181 0.91 -20.80 -11.45
N GLY A 182 0.25 -21.25 -10.37
CA GLY A 182 0.63 -22.46 -9.65
C GLY A 182 1.72 -22.28 -8.59
N SER A 183 2.29 -21.05 -8.46
CA SER A 183 3.20 -20.70 -7.38
C SER A 183 2.49 -19.90 -6.30
N SER A 184 2.93 -20.03 -5.05
CA SER A 184 2.59 -19.17 -3.93
C SER A 184 3.73 -18.18 -3.58
N VAL A 185 4.85 -18.25 -4.28
CA VAL A 185 6.04 -17.43 -4.04
C VAL A 185 6.00 -16.22 -4.97
N CYS A 186 5.94 -15.03 -4.38
CA CYS A 186 5.88 -13.78 -5.10
C CYS A 186 7.27 -13.22 -5.44
N ARG A 187 7.32 -12.49 -6.53
CA ARG A 187 8.45 -11.67 -6.96
C ARG A 187 8.01 -10.20 -7.01
N ALA A 188 8.92 -9.29 -6.73
CA ALA A 188 8.67 -7.86 -6.81
C ALA A 188 9.40 -7.23 -8.01
N TYR A 189 8.69 -6.34 -8.71
CA TYR A 189 9.18 -5.59 -9.87
C TYR A 189 8.83 -4.11 -9.74
N THR A 190 9.51 -3.26 -10.50
CA THR A 190 8.97 -1.97 -10.91
C THR A 190 8.53 -2.04 -12.36
N VAL A 191 7.49 -1.27 -12.71
CA VAL A 191 7.12 -0.92 -14.08
C VAL A 191 7.19 0.58 -14.25
N ARG A 192 7.40 1.05 -15.48
CA ARG A 192 7.66 2.46 -15.81
C ARG A 192 6.60 3.01 -16.74
N SER A 193 6.24 4.27 -16.54
CA SER A 193 5.51 5.09 -17.50
C SER A 193 6.36 6.26 -17.96
N LEU A 194 6.31 6.58 -19.28
CA LEU A 194 7.00 7.72 -19.91
C LEU A 194 6.00 8.78 -20.41
N ASP A 195 4.71 8.59 -20.23
CA ASP A 195 3.62 9.36 -20.83
C ASP A 195 2.55 9.81 -19.80
N GLY A 196 2.96 10.00 -18.55
CA GLY A 196 2.06 10.49 -17.51
C GLY A 196 1.08 9.44 -16.97
N GLY A 197 1.40 8.16 -17.14
CA GLY A 197 0.58 7.04 -16.67
C GLY A 197 -0.43 6.52 -17.69
N ASP A 198 -0.36 6.96 -18.97
CA ASP A 198 -1.23 6.45 -20.04
C ASP A 198 -0.84 5.04 -20.45
N SER A 199 0.46 4.73 -20.44
CA SER A 199 0.95 3.38 -20.66
C SER A 199 2.09 3.04 -19.69
N TRP A 200 2.28 1.73 -19.45
CA TRP A 200 3.25 1.18 -18.52
C TRP A 200 3.97 0.00 -19.14
N GLY A 201 5.27 -0.14 -18.81
CA GLY A 201 6.10 -1.23 -19.33
C GLY A 201 7.47 -1.21 -18.68
N GLU A 202 8.49 -1.68 -19.39
CA GLU A 202 9.89 -1.74 -18.94
C GLU A 202 10.02 -2.36 -17.52
N PRO A 203 9.59 -3.62 -17.32
CA PRO A 203 9.66 -4.25 -16.00
C PRO A 203 11.11 -4.41 -15.54
N SER A 204 11.39 -4.07 -14.29
CA SER A 204 12.68 -4.26 -13.64
C SER A 204 12.52 -5.05 -12.36
N LEU A 205 13.25 -6.17 -12.24
CA LEU A 205 13.19 -7.06 -11.08
C LEU A 205 13.83 -6.39 -9.86
N ILE A 206 13.06 -6.22 -8.78
CA ILE A 206 13.54 -5.74 -7.48
C ILE A 206 14.05 -6.91 -6.65
N GLY A 207 13.23 -7.94 -6.50
CA GLY A 207 13.54 -9.07 -5.63
C GLY A 207 12.88 -10.37 -6.05
N GLN A 208 13.66 -11.43 -5.99
CA GLN A 208 13.21 -12.81 -6.10
C GLN A 208 14.15 -13.70 -5.26
N ASP A 209 13.61 -14.79 -4.76
CA ASP A 209 14.42 -15.85 -4.15
C ASP A 209 14.79 -16.89 -5.20
N PRO A 210 16.08 -17.10 -5.51
CA PRO A 210 16.51 -18.14 -6.46
C PRO A 210 16.11 -19.56 -6.03
N GLU A 211 15.94 -19.79 -4.73
CA GLU A 211 15.50 -21.09 -4.20
C GLU A 211 13.97 -21.27 -4.22
N GLY A 212 13.22 -20.19 -4.50
CA GLY A 212 11.76 -20.23 -4.58
C GLY A 212 11.06 -20.49 -3.24
N LYS A 213 11.65 -20.08 -2.12
CA LYS A 213 11.11 -20.25 -0.76
C LYS A 213 10.53 -18.96 -0.21
N LEU A 214 11.20 -17.84 -0.48
CA LEU A 214 10.83 -16.54 0.06
C LEU A 214 10.04 -15.73 -0.98
N SER A 215 8.92 -15.20 -0.56
CA SER A 215 8.16 -14.18 -1.28
C SER A 215 8.73 -12.80 -1.03
N PHE A 216 8.74 -11.97 -2.07
CA PHE A 216 8.97 -10.54 -2.01
C PHE A 216 7.70 -9.84 -2.48
N GLU A 217 7.06 -9.09 -1.58
CA GLU A 217 5.73 -8.52 -1.79
C GLU A 217 5.72 -7.03 -1.38
N GLU A 218 4.69 -6.32 -1.83
CA GLU A 218 4.35 -4.97 -1.37
C GLU A 218 5.55 -4.01 -1.38
N PRO A 219 6.21 -3.80 -2.56
CA PRO A 219 7.35 -2.90 -2.65
C PRO A 219 6.96 -1.45 -2.39
N ALA A 220 7.49 -0.84 -1.33
CA ALA A 220 7.44 0.59 -1.09
C ALA A 220 8.66 1.26 -1.70
N LEU A 221 8.46 2.33 -2.49
CA LEU A 221 9.51 2.98 -3.26
C LEU A 221 9.76 4.40 -2.76
N ALA A 222 11.02 4.78 -2.59
CA ALA A 222 11.39 6.17 -2.33
C ALA A 222 12.64 6.58 -3.10
N ARG A 223 12.70 7.87 -3.44
CA ARG A 223 13.94 8.51 -3.83
C ARG A 223 14.65 8.99 -2.57
N THR A 224 15.93 8.74 -2.49
CA THR A 224 16.79 9.19 -1.39
C THR A 224 17.40 10.57 -1.69
N ALA A 225 18.00 11.23 -0.70
CA ALA A 225 18.56 12.57 -0.88
C ALA A 225 19.78 12.61 -1.81
N ASP A 226 20.52 11.51 -1.96
CA ASP A 226 21.62 11.36 -2.93
C ASP A 226 21.14 11.08 -4.37
N GLY A 227 19.81 10.95 -4.57
CA GLY A 227 19.19 10.72 -5.86
C GLY A 227 19.08 9.25 -6.27
N SER A 228 19.58 8.31 -5.46
CA SER A 228 19.32 6.88 -5.64
C SER A 228 17.86 6.53 -5.30
N LEU A 229 17.41 5.32 -5.65
CA LEU A 229 16.13 4.80 -5.22
C LEU A 229 16.33 3.67 -4.21
N LEU A 230 15.42 3.60 -3.27
CA LEU A 230 15.30 2.50 -2.32
C LEU A 230 13.92 1.84 -2.51
N ALA A 231 13.91 0.51 -2.53
CA ALA A 231 12.71 -0.30 -2.40
C ALA A 231 12.74 -1.03 -1.07
N MET A 232 11.65 -0.96 -0.29
CA MET A 232 11.45 -1.76 0.92
C MET A 232 10.39 -2.82 0.63
N LEU A 233 10.66 -4.06 1.00
CA LEU A 233 9.87 -5.22 0.62
C LEU A 233 9.39 -5.98 1.85
N ARG A 234 8.13 -6.34 1.89
CA ARG A 234 7.65 -7.42 2.74
C ARG A 234 8.27 -8.73 2.26
N CYS A 235 8.90 -9.49 3.18
CA CYS A 235 9.58 -10.73 2.85
C CYS A 235 9.28 -11.84 3.84
N GLY A 236 9.33 -13.08 3.36
CA GLY A 236 9.23 -14.29 4.16
C GLY A 236 8.70 -15.47 3.36
N GLU A 237 8.68 -16.66 3.99
CA GLU A 237 7.89 -17.77 3.45
C GLU A 237 6.41 -17.36 3.39
N PRO A 238 5.64 -17.80 2.38
CA PRO A 238 4.23 -17.46 2.27
C PRO A 238 3.47 -17.74 3.58
N GLY A 239 2.89 -16.69 4.16
CA GLY A 239 2.19 -16.74 5.46
C GLY A 239 3.06 -16.64 6.71
N LYS A 240 4.39 -16.55 6.58
CA LYS A 240 5.36 -16.46 7.69
C LYS A 240 6.34 -15.30 7.48
N TYR A 241 5.80 -14.11 7.32
CA TYR A 241 6.60 -12.90 7.10
C TYR A 241 7.30 -12.45 8.38
N GLU A 242 8.51 -11.91 8.23
CA GLU A 242 9.36 -11.53 9.35
C GLU A 242 10.01 -10.16 9.13
N TYR A 243 11.28 -10.15 8.77
CA TYR A 243 12.04 -8.91 8.55
C TYR A 243 11.75 -8.32 7.18
N LEU A 244 11.75 -7.00 7.11
CA LEU A 244 11.72 -6.29 5.84
C LEU A 244 13.04 -6.53 5.10
N TYR A 245 12.96 -6.57 3.77
CA TYR A 245 14.11 -6.57 2.88
C TYR A 245 14.16 -5.27 2.12
N GLN A 246 15.34 -4.88 1.69
CA GLN A 246 15.52 -3.70 0.86
C GLN A 246 16.37 -4.01 -0.36
N ALA A 247 16.19 -3.21 -1.42
CA ALA A 247 17.03 -3.19 -2.61
C ALA A 247 17.25 -1.74 -3.06
N ARG A 248 18.35 -1.47 -3.76
CA ARG A 248 18.73 -0.13 -4.22
C ARG A 248 18.83 -0.07 -5.73
N SER A 249 18.56 1.12 -6.27
CA SER A 249 18.80 1.42 -7.69
C SER A 249 19.56 2.74 -7.83
N PHE A 250 20.62 2.73 -8.63
CA PHE A 250 21.45 3.91 -8.94
C PHE A 250 21.22 4.42 -10.36
N ASP A 251 20.29 3.81 -11.10
CA ASP A 251 20.01 4.09 -12.51
C ASP A 251 18.52 4.39 -12.75
N LYS A 252 17.87 5.00 -11.75
CA LYS A 252 16.45 5.41 -11.78
C LYS A 252 15.49 4.22 -11.89
N GLY A 253 15.80 3.09 -11.24
CA GLY A 253 14.94 1.90 -11.20
C GLY A 253 15.02 1.00 -12.44
N ARG A 254 16.09 1.14 -13.28
CA ARG A 254 16.32 0.22 -14.39
C ARG A 254 16.94 -1.08 -13.95
N THR A 255 17.80 -1.01 -12.93
CA THR A 255 18.33 -2.20 -12.26
C THR A 255 18.28 -2.02 -10.75
N TRP A 256 18.10 -3.12 -10.03
CA TRP A 256 18.06 -3.16 -8.58
C TRP A 256 19.14 -4.09 -8.06
N VAL A 257 19.84 -3.66 -7.02
CA VAL A 257 20.98 -4.35 -6.42
C VAL A 257 20.88 -4.35 -4.90
N GLU A 258 21.79 -5.04 -4.23
CA GLU A 258 21.92 -5.06 -2.78
C GLU A 258 20.66 -5.56 -2.04
N LEU A 259 19.99 -6.57 -2.61
CA LEU A 259 18.83 -7.18 -1.95
C LEU A 259 19.27 -7.84 -0.64
N ALA A 260 18.84 -7.27 0.48
CA ALA A 260 19.27 -7.71 1.81
C ALA A 260 18.17 -7.48 2.87
N ALA A 261 18.20 -8.31 3.92
CA ALA A 261 17.36 -8.13 5.10
C ALA A 261 17.77 -6.87 5.87
N THR A 262 16.79 -6.17 6.41
CA THR A 262 16.95 -5.05 7.34
C THR A 262 16.78 -5.53 8.79
N PRO A 263 17.16 -4.73 9.80
CA PRO A 263 16.86 -5.08 11.19
C PRO A 263 15.39 -4.87 11.60
N MET A 264 14.55 -4.30 10.73
CA MET A 264 13.15 -3.99 11.01
C MET A 264 12.26 -5.22 10.83
N TRP A 265 11.57 -5.61 11.91
CA TRP A 265 10.59 -6.69 11.87
C TRP A 265 9.18 -6.13 11.76
N GLY A 266 8.48 -6.46 10.71
CA GLY A 266 7.10 -6.01 10.48
C GLY A 266 6.78 -5.88 9.00
N HIS A 267 5.50 -5.56 8.68
CA HIS A 267 5.04 -5.41 7.28
C HIS A 267 3.60 -4.88 7.18
N PRO A 268 3.21 -4.33 6.01
CA PRO A 268 4.11 -3.80 5.01
C PRO A 268 4.81 -2.53 5.50
N ALA A 269 5.74 -2.04 4.70
CA ALA A 269 6.45 -0.79 4.94
C ALA A 269 5.92 0.33 4.05
N HIS A 270 6.20 1.56 4.45
CA HIS A 270 6.13 2.76 3.62
C HIS A 270 7.40 3.58 3.84
N LEU A 271 7.91 4.21 2.80
CA LEU A 271 9.11 5.05 2.81
C LEU A 271 8.77 6.51 2.56
N LEU A 272 9.36 7.42 3.33
CA LEU A 272 9.22 8.86 3.15
C LEU A 272 10.58 9.55 3.25
N LEU A 273 10.97 10.29 2.20
CA LEU A 273 12.10 11.22 2.26
C LEU A 273 11.68 12.46 3.05
N LEU A 274 12.34 12.71 4.18
CA LEU A 274 12.10 13.86 5.03
C LEU A 274 12.72 15.13 4.47
N HIS A 275 12.23 16.30 4.90
CA HIS A 275 12.72 17.61 4.45
C HIS A 275 14.21 17.84 4.76
N ASP A 276 14.73 17.19 5.79
CA ASP A 276 16.14 17.27 6.20
C ASP A 276 17.05 16.26 5.48
N GLY A 277 16.50 15.45 4.58
CA GLY A 277 17.22 14.47 3.78
C GLY A 277 17.32 13.06 4.41
N ARG A 278 16.87 12.89 5.65
CA ARG A 278 16.75 11.56 6.27
C ARG A 278 15.62 10.76 5.61
N LEU A 279 15.67 9.45 5.75
CA LEU A 279 14.64 8.55 5.23
C LEU A 279 13.88 7.91 6.40
N LEU A 280 12.56 8.05 6.38
CA LEU A 280 11.66 7.41 7.34
C LEU A 280 11.10 6.13 6.73
N CYS A 281 11.15 5.01 7.47
CA CYS A 281 10.42 3.80 7.18
C CYS A 281 9.38 3.57 8.28
N SER A 282 8.10 3.55 7.95
CA SER A 282 7.03 3.14 8.86
C SER A 282 6.51 1.76 8.46
N TYR A 283 6.11 0.93 9.45
CA TYR A 283 5.69 -0.45 9.19
C TYR A 283 4.71 -0.97 10.23
N GLY A 284 3.88 -1.93 9.81
CA GLY A 284 2.95 -2.63 10.70
C GLY A 284 3.68 -3.64 11.57
N TYR A 285 3.57 -3.51 12.89
CA TYR A 285 4.16 -4.43 13.85
C TYR A 285 3.14 -5.49 14.30
N ARG A 286 3.21 -6.68 13.68
CA ARG A 286 2.15 -7.71 13.74
C ARG A 286 2.45 -8.86 14.72
N ARG A 287 3.19 -8.57 15.79
CA ARG A 287 3.38 -9.44 16.97
C ARG A 287 3.12 -8.62 18.24
N PRO A 288 2.78 -9.26 19.40
CA PRO A 288 2.54 -8.51 20.63
C PRO A 288 3.78 -7.72 21.11
N PRO A 289 3.58 -6.48 21.54
CA PRO A 289 2.36 -5.68 21.47
C PRO A 289 2.11 -5.21 20.03
N TYR A 290 0.89 -5.52 19.52
CA TYR A 290 0.51 -5.20 18.16
C TYR A 290 0.41 -3.68 17.93
N GLY A 291 0.91 -3.19 16.81
CA GLY A 291 0.88 -1.75 16.57
C GLY A 291 1.56 -1.30 15.29
N VAL A 292 2.07 -0.08 15.32
CA VAL A 292 2.76 0.59 14.21
C VAL A 292 4.08 1.13 14.71
N ARG A 293 5.13 0.93 13.95
CA ARG A 293 6.49 1.38 14.27
C ARG A 293 7.04 2.25 13.14
N ALA A 294 8.08 3.01 13.47
CA ALA A 294 8.85 3.76 12.49
C ALA A 294 10.34 3.74 12.85
N CYS A 295 11.18 3.74 11.84
CA CYS A 295 12.63 3.78 11.97
C CYS A 295 13.20 4.80 10.98
N VAL A 296 14.30 5.47 11.35
CA VAL A 296 14.95 6.50 10.54
C VAL A 296 16.30 6.02 10.08
N SER A 297 16.65 6.33 8.83
CA SER A 297 17.98 6.23 8.27
C SER A 297 18.55 7.62 8.00
N GLU A 298 19.81 7.84 8.40
CA GLU A 298 20.56 9.09 8.17
C GLU A 298 21.53 8.98 6.99
N ASP A 299 21.63 7.80 6.38
CA ASP A 299 22.61 7.44 5.36
C ASP A 299 21.93 6.87 4.10
N HIS A 300 20.78 7.47 3.72
CA HIS A 300 20.05 7.13 2.50
C HIS A 300 19.51 5.68 2.47
N GLY A 301 19.24 5.09 3.63
CA GLY A 301 18.75 3.72 3.77
C GLY A 301 19.86 2.65 3.78
N ALA A 302 21.15 3.03 3.91
CA ALA A 302 22.22 2.05 4.07
C ALA A 302 22.14 1.36 5.42
N THR A 303 21.83 2.11 6.48
CA THR A 303 21.59 1.57 7.82
C THR A 303 20.30 2.14 8.43
N TRP A 304 19.74 1.40 9.38
CA TRP A 304 18.52 1.77 10.11
C TRP A 304 18.78 1.70 11.61
N ASN A 305 18.50 2.81 12.32
CA ASN A 305 18.72 2.89 13.76
C ASN A 305 17.56 2.24 14.53
N ILE A 306 17.61 0.91 14.62
CA ILE A 306 16.55 0.12 15.30
C ILE A 306 16.52 0.36 16.81
N GLU A 307 17.62 0.81 17.42
CA GLU A 307 17.66 1.14 18.85
C GLU A 307 16.85 2.40 19.18
N GLN A 308 16.60 3.24 18.17
CA GLN A 308 15.74 4.44 18.24
C GLN A 308 14.40 4.24 17.50
N GLU A 309 13.95 2.98 17.38
CA GLU A 309 12.64 2.69 16.81
C GLU A 309 11.54 3.47 17.52
N VAL A 310 10.73 4.18 16.76
CA VAL A 310 9.60 4.96 17.27
C VAL A 310 8.36 4.10 17.33
N ILE A 311 7.77 3.99 18.52
CA ILE A 311 6.49 3.31 18.71
C ILE A 311 5.37 4.31 18.45
N LEU A 312 4.70 4.22 17.31
CA LEU A 312 3.54 5.06 17.00
C LEU A 312 2.27 4.52 17.65
N ARG A 313 2.11 3.18 17.69
CA ARG A 313 1.02 2.47 18.37
C ARG A 313 1.53 1.14 18.92
N ASP A 314 0.97 0.71 20.04
CA ASP A 314 1.24 -0.59 20.69
C ASP A 314 -0.01 -1.18 21.37
N ASP A 315 -1.18 -0.66 21.01
CA ASP A 315 -2.48 -0.95 21.59
C ASP A 315 -3.45 -1.64 20.61
N GLY A 316 -2.93 -2.27 19.56
CA GLY A 316 -3.72 -3.08 18.64
C GLY A 316 -4.17 -4.39 19.29
N GLU A 317 -5.42 -4.81 19.05
CA GLU A 317 -5.99 -6.04 19.62
C GLU A 317 -5.55 -7.32 18.89
N SER A 318 -5.04 -7.21 17.66
CA SER A 318 -4.58 -8.37 16.89
C SER A 318 -3.59 -7.98 15.79
N ARG A 319 -3.05 -9.00 15.10
CA ARG A 319 -2.18 -8.83 13.94
C ARG A 319 -2.87 -8.20 12.71
N ASP A 320 -4.19 -7.99 12.75
CA ASP A 320 -4.98 -7.41 11.67
C ASP A 320 -4.95 -5.88 11.74
N LEU A 321 -3.82 -5.32 11.37
CA LEU A 321 -3.49 -3.90 11.43
C LEU A 321 -2.32 -3.59 10.48
N GLY A 322 -1.99 -2.31 10.34
CA GLY A 322 -0.78 -1.84 9.69
C GLY A 322 -1.06 -1.03 8.43
N TYR A 323 -0.29 -1.28 7.37
CA TYR A 323 -0.27 -0.47 6.16
C TYR A 323 -0.11 1.01 6.50
N PRO A 324 0.95 1.37 7.26
CA PRO A 324 1.20 2.77 7.54
C PRO A 324 1.64 3.48 6.29
N SER A 325 1.18 4.73 6.13
CA SER A 325 1.68 5.67 5.15
C SER A 325 1.86 7.03 5.82
N SER A 326 2.90 7.77 5.47
CA SER A 326 3.32 8.97 6.18
C SER A 326 3.49 10.17 5.25
N ALA A 327 3.09 11.35 5.71
CA ALA A 327 3.35 12.62 5.06
C ALA A 327 3.98 13.60 6.06
N GLN A 328 4.84 14.51 5.58
CA GLN A 328 5.46 15.56 6.41
C GLN A 328 4.91 16.92 6.03
N LEU A 329 4.35 17.63 7.01
CA LEU A 329 3.87 19.01 6.86
C LEU A 329 5.03 20.00 6.80
N GLY A 330 4.77 21.22 6.29
CA GLY A 330 5.78 22.26 6.16
C GLY A 330 6.45 22.71 7.47
N ASP A 331 5.82 22.49 8.62
CA ASP A 331 6.38 22.75 9.94
C ASP A 331 7.20 21.58 10.52
N GLY A 332 7.39 20.51 9.74
CA GLY A 332 8.10 19.30 10.14
C GLY A 332 7.24 18.23 10.83
N THR A 333 5.97 18.53 11.14
CA THR A 333 5.05 17.56 11.72
C THR A 333 4.85 16.38 10.77
N LEU A 334 4.92 15.17 11.29
CA LEU A 334 4.60 13.94 10.58
C LEU A 334 3.17 13.49 10.86
N ILE A 335 2.48 13.06 9.81
CA ILE A 335 1.17 12.44 9.87
C ILE A 335 1.33 11.03 9.33
N THR A 336 1.14 10.02 10.17
CA THR A 336 1.16 8.62 9.76
C THR A 336 -0.25 8.06 9.88
N VAL A 337 -0.84 7.63 8.76
CA VAL A 337 -2.11 6.92 8.72
C VAL A 337 -1.87 5.41 8.72
N TYR A 338 -2.81 4.66 9.24
CA TYR A 338 -2.77 3.19 9.30
C TYR A 338 -4.19 2.66 9.57
N TYR A 339 -4.41 1.37 9.37
CA TYR A 339 -5.61 0.74 9.91
C TYR A 339 -5.30 -0.06 11.17
N ILE A 340 -6.26 -0.08 12.08
CA ILE A 340 -6.18 -0.73 13.38
C ILE A 340 -7.60 -1.05 13.89
N HIS A 341 -7.72 -1.89 14.91
CA HIS A 341 -8.95 -2.00 15.69
C HIS A 341 -8.64 -2.07 17.17
N GLY A 342 -9.55 -1.53 17.96
CA GLY A 342 -9.58 -1.62 19.42
C GLY A 342 -10.51 -2.73 19.89
N PRO A 343 -10.88 -2.71 21.20
CA PRO A 343 -11.74 -3.73 21.83
C PRO A 343 -13.13 -3.88 21.21
N ASP A 344 -13.62 -2.85 20.51
CA ASP A 344 -14.89 -2.88 19.78
C ASP A 344 -14.85 -3.72 18.49
N GLY A 345 -13.65 -4.15 18.07
CA GLY A 345 -13.44 -4.99 16.90
C GLY A 345 -13.64 -4.28 15.56
N ILE A 346 -13.91 -2.96 15.54
CA ILE A 346 -14.16 -2.19 14.31
C ILE A 346 -12.83 -1.80 13.68
N ARG A 347 -12.53 -2.39 12.50
CA ARG A 347 -11.37 -1.98 11.68
C ARG A 347 -11.62 -0.59 11.12
N HIS A 348 -10.73 0.32 11.44
CA HIS A 348 -10.87 1.73 11.08
C HIS A 348 -9.54 2.33 10.65
N ILE A 349 -9.61 3.45 9.95
CA ILE A 349 -8.44 4.24 9.57
C ILE A 349 -8.20 5.26 10.68
N ALA A 350 -6.99 5.25 11.21
CA ALA A 350 -6.51 6.21 12.22
C ALA A 350 -5.27 6.95 11.70
N ALA A 351 -4.96 8.06 12.32
CA ALA A 351 -3.77 8.85 12.08
C ALA A 351 -3.06 9.18 13.39
N THR A 352 -1.74 9.22 13.35
CA THR A 352 -0.88 9.75 14.41
C THR A 352 -0.16 10.99 13.91
N ARG A 353 -0.31 12.10 14.62
CA ARG A 353 0.49 13.32 14.46
C ARG A 353 1.67 13.27 15.42
N TRP A 354 2.88 13.49 14.91
CA TRP A 354 4.09 13.34 15.72
C TRP A 354 5.29 14.08 15.12
N HIS A 355 6.38 14.14 15.86
CA HIS A 355 7.66 14.71 15.42
C HIS A 355 8.76 13.67 15.68
N ILE A 356 9.76 13.66 14.82
CA ILE A 356 11.02 12.99 15.09
C ILE A 356 11.80 13.90 16.03
N SER A 357 12.21 13.38 17.16
CA SER A 357 13.09 14.05 18.14
C SER A 357 14.52 14.15 17.64
#